data_d08fd105c54442036b3cf26b0d29a9cc
#
_entry.id   d08fd105c54442036b3cf26b0d29a9cc
#
_cell.length_a   1.000
_cell.length_b   1.000
_cell.length_c   1.000
_cell.angle_alpha   90.00
_cell.angle_beta   90.00
_cell.angle_gamma   90.00
#
_symmetry.space_group_name_H-M   'P 1'
#
loop_
_entity.id
_entity.type
_entity.pdbx_description
1 polymer ?
#
loop_
_entity_poly.entity_id
_entity_poly.type
_entity_poly.pdbx_seq_one_letter_code
_entity_poly.pdbx_strand_id
1 'polypeptide(L)'
;EDAHLRVRQLLATVGLSGQGEKYPHELSGGQQQRVALARALAPRPELILLDEPFSNLDVGLRERLSVEVREILKREGSTAILVTHDQNEAFAMADEIGIMYEGRIQQWDVPYNLYHRPANRFVADFIGQGVLLPGVVSGGTDVEMELGKLTSDIPVECSETCANCDDGCKVDILLRPDDVVHDDQSALQAEVLHKAFRGADILYTLRLVSGAEVLSLVPSHHNHAIGEKIGIRLDADHVIAVKKLHA
;
A
#
# COMPACT_ATOMS: atom_id res chain seq x y z
N GLU A 1 -15.44 9.53 -39.04
CA GLU A 1 -14.71 8.27 -38.82
C GLU A 1 -15.69 7.11 -38.95
N ASP A 2 -15.36 6.06 -39.68
CA ASP A 2 -16.21 4.88 -39.81
C ASP A 2 -16.36 4.19 -38.43
N ALA A 3 -17.60 4.13 -37.92
CA ALA A 3 -17.87 3.55 -36.61
C ALA A 3 -17.38 2.10 -36.50
N HIS A 4 -17.47 1.32 -37.55
CA HIS A 4 -16.96 -0.07 -37.59
C HIS A 4 -15.43 -0.11 -37.50
N LEU A 5 -14.73 0.86 -38.05
CA LEU A 5 -13.27 0.94 -37.93
C LEU A 5 -12.89 1.24 -36.47
N ARG A 6 -13.58 2.20 -35.84
CA ARG A 6 -13.34 2.56 -34.42
C ARG A 6 -13.62 1.38 -33.48
N VAL A 7 -14.71 0.63 -33.69
CA VAL A 7 -15.03 -0.57 -32.91
C VAL A 7 -13.91 -1.60 -33.05
N ARG A 8 -13.43 -1.89 -34.26
CA ARG A 8 -12.32 -2.86 -34.48
C ARG A 8 -11.03 -2.41 -33.78
N GLN A 9 -10.70 -1.12 -33.87
CA GLN A 9 -9.53 -0.55 -33.17
C GLN A 9 -9.63 -0.74 -31.67
N LEU A 10 -10.78 -0.38 -31.06
CA LEU A 10 -10.98 -0.50 -29.63
C LEU A 10 -10.97 -1.95 -29.16
N LEU A 11 -11.58 -2.87 -29.89
CA LEU A 11 -11.51 -4.28 -29.56
C LEU A 11 -10.07 -4.82 -29.62
N ALA A 12 -9.27 -4.33 -30.57
CA ALA A 12 -7.84 -4.65 -30.61
C ALA A 12 -7.09 -4.05 -29.41
N THR A 13 -7.35 -2.77 -29.08
CA THR A 13 -6.75 -2.08 -27.92
C THR A 13 -6.98 -2.81 -26.62
N VAL A 14 -8.19 -3.36 -26.40
CA VAL A 14 -8.54 -4.10 -25.17
C VAL A 14 -8.28 -5.60 -25.26
N GLY A 15 -7.56 -6.07 -26.32
CA GLY A 15 -7.20 -7.47 -26.49
C GLY A 15 -8.37 -8.41 -26.82
N LEU A 16 -9.43 -7.90 -27.45
CA LEU A 16 -10.62 -8.65 -27.85
C LEU A 16 -10.82 -8.73 -29.36
N SER A 17 -9.72 -8.72 -30.14
CA SER A 17 -9.80 -8.91 -31.59
C SER A 17 -10.58 -10.16 -31.96
N GLY A 18 -11.50 -10.05 -32.92
CA GLY A 18 -12.35 -11.17 -33.39
C GLY A 18 -13.52 -11.53 -32.47
N GLN A 19 -13.74 -10.79 -31.37
CA GLN A 19 -14.88 -11.03 -30.45
C GLN A 19 -16.08 -10.10 -30.71
N GLY A 20 -16.05 -9.29 -31.76
CA GLY A 20 -17.05 -8.24 -32.03
C GLY A 20 -18.48 -8.75 -32.28
N GLU A 21 -18.65 -10.00 -32.70
CA GLU A 21 -19.95 -10.62 -32.94
C GLU A 21 -20.55 -11.32 -31.73
N LYS A 22 -19.80 -11.39 -30.61
CA LYS A 22 -20.28 -12.05 -29.38
C LYS A 22 -21.15 -11.13 -28.55
N TYR A 23 -22.18 -11.73 -27.96
CA TYR A 23 -23.03 -11.08 -26.96
C TYR A 23 -22.34 -11.08 -25.57
N PRO A 24 -22.69 -10.13 -24.69
CA PRO A 24 -22.07 -10.03 -23.34
C PRO A 24 -22.11 -11.34 -22.54
N HIS A 25 -23.19 -12.10 -22.60
CA HIS A 25 -23.35 -13.38 -21.90
C HIS A 25 -22.45 -14.51 -22.41
N GLU A 26 -21.85 -14.35 -23.59
CA GLU A 26 -20.89 -15.29 -24.18
C GLU A 26 -19.43 -14.95 -23.80
N LEU A 27 -19.22 -13.85 -23.05
CA LEU A 27 -17.93 -13.35 -22.63
C LEU A 27 -17.68 -13.65 -21.14
N SER A 28 -16.43 -13.92 -20.77
CA SER A 28 -16.05 -14.02 -19.37
C SER A 28 -16.15 -12.65 -18.67
N GLY A 29 -16.23 -12.64 -17.31
CA GLY A 29 -16.32 -11.39 -16.55
C GLY A 29 -15.23 -10.38 -16.90
N GLY A 30 -13.97 -10.82 -17.02
CA GLY A 30 -12.86 -9.95 -17.44
C GLY A 30 -12.99 -9.44 -18.89
N GLN A 31 -13.54 -10.25 -19.80
CA GLN A 31 -13.82 -9.80 -21.16
C GLN A 31 -14.95 -8.77 -21.18
N GLN A 32 -15.98 -8.94 -20.36
CA GLN A 32 -17.06 -7.95 -20.22
C GLN A 32 -16.54 -6.60 -19.68
N GLN A 33 -15.62 -6.62 -18.72
CA GLN A 33 -14.97 -5.39 -18.22
C GLN A 33 -14.16 -4.69 -19.31
N ARG A 34 -13.41 -5.44 -20.11
CA ARG A 34 -12.66 -4.85 -21.25
C ARG A 34 -13.61 -4.26 -22.31
N VAL A 35 -14.76 -4.87 -22.54
CA VAL A 35 -15.80 -4.28 -23.43
C VAL A 35 -16.37 -3.00 -22.82
N ALA A 36 -16.62 -2.96 -21.50
CA ALA A 36 -17.08 -1.75 -20.83
C ALA A 36 -16.05 -0.62 -20.95
N LEU A 37 -14.76 -0.93 -20.76
CA LEU A 37 -13.68 0.03 -20.97
C LEU A 37 -13.63 0.53 -22.44
N ALA A 38 -13.71 -0.38 -23.42
CA ALA A 38 -13.73 -0.01 -24.84
C ALA A 38 -14.91 0.91 -25.17
N ARG A 39 -16.09 0.67 -24.56
CA ARG A 39 -17.25 1.57 -24.69
C ARG A 39 -16.99 2.96 -24.10
N ALA A 40 -16.36 3.03 -22.93
CA ALA A 40 -15.99 4.28 -22.31
C ALA A 40 -14.97 5.08 -23.15
N LEU A 41 -14.02 4.39 -23.78
CA LEU A 41 -13.01 5.00 -24.66
C LEU A 41 -13.54 5.40 -26.06
N ALA A 42 -14.70 4.86 -26.49
CA ALA A 42 -15.20 5.05 -27.84
C ALA A 42 -15.42 6.54 -28.23
N PRO A 43 -16.01 7.39 -27.38
CA PRO A 43 -16.18 8.80 -27.68
C PRO A 43 -14.91 9.65 -27.55
N ARG A 44 -13.77 9.04 -27.19
CA ARG A 44 -12.49 9.74 -26.88
C ARG A 44 -12.67 10.80 -25.80
N PRO A 45 -13.13 10.42 -24.59
CA PRO A 45 -13.35 11.35 -23.52
C PRO A 45 -12.03 11.92 -22.97
N GLU A 46 -12.07 13.13 -22.47
CA GLU A 46 -10.95 13.74 -21.75
C GLU A 46 -10.75 13.10 -20.36
N LEU A 47 -11.85 12.60 -19.75
CA LEU A 47 -11.87 11.98 -18.44
C LEU A 47 -12.75 10.74 -18.44
N ILE A 48 -12.24 9.66 -17.86
CA ILE A 48 -12.94 8.39 -17.62
C ILE A 48 -13.17 8.23 -16.11
N LEU A 49 -14.40 7.90 -15.72
CA LEU A 49 -14.75 7.58 -14.34
C LEU A 49 -14.95 6.07 -14.23
N LEU A 50 -14.22 5.45 -13.29
CA LEU A 50 -14.25 4.03 -12.98
C LEU A 50 -14.74 3.87 -11.53
N ASP A 51 -15.96 3.39 -11.35
CA ASP A 51 -16.55 3.14 -10.04
C ASP A 51 -16.55 1.65 -9.75
N GLU A 52 -15.69 1.23 -8.83
CA GLU A 52 -15.47 -0.17 -8.42
C GLU A 52 -15.37 -1.16 -9.60
N PRO A 53 -14.52 -0.90 -10.61
CA PRO A 53 -14.58 -1.62 -11.87
C PRO A 53 -14.26 -3.12 -11.76
N PHE A 54 -13.62 -3.57 -10.69
CA PHE A 54 -13.18 -4.96 -10.53
C PHE A 54 -13.80 -5.67 -9.33
N SER A 55 -14.78 -5.07 -8.65
CA SER A 55 -15.38 -5.58 -7.41
C SER A 55 -15.97 -7.01 -7.53
N ASN A 56 -16.43 -7.40 -8.73
CA ASN A 56 -17.06 -8.70 -8.98
C ASN A 56 -16.10 -9.77 -9.54
N LEU A 57 -14.79 -9.53 -9.50
CA LEU A 57 -13.78 -10.44 -10.04
C LEU A 57 -13.02 -11.16 -8.91
N ASP A 58 -12.53 -12.36 -9.20
CA ASP A 58 -11.58 -13.03 -8.32
C ASP A 58 -10.24 -12.28 -8.24
N VAL A 59 -9.50 -12.49 -7.14
CA VAL A 59 -8.28 -11.74 -6.81
C VAL A 59 -7.25 -11.80 -7.95
N GLY A 60 -6.95 -13.00 -8.48
CA GLY A 60 -5.91 -13.15 -9.51
C GLY A 60 -6.30 -12.51 -10.85
N LEU A 61 -7.60 -12.49 -11.19
CA LEU A 61 -8.09 -11.81 -12.39
C LEU A 61 -8.08 -10.29 -12.19
N ARG A 62 -8.46 -9.81 -11.01
CA ARG A 62 -8.47 -8.41 -10.62
C ARG A 62 -7.08 -7.79 -10.74
N GLU A 63 -6.06 -8.40 -10.13
CA GLU A 63 -4.67 -7.92 -10.18
C GLU A 63 -4.17 -7.79 -11.63
N ARG A 64 -4.39 -8.80 -12.46
CA ARG A 64 -3.98 -8.73 -13.86
C ARG A 64 -4.71 -7.67 -14.67
N LEU A 65 -6.04 -7.55 -14.48
CA LEU A 65 -6.84 -6.56 -15.20
C LEU A 65 -6.52 -5.13 -14.77
N SER A 66 -6.21 -4.89 -13.50
CA SER A 66 -5.80 -3.56 -13.02
C SER A 66 -4.57 -3.07 -13.78
N VAL A 67 -3.54 -3.91 -13.92
CA VAL A 67 -2.34 -3.57 -14.69
C VAL A 67 -2.67 -3.35 -16.16
N GLU A 68 -3.43 -4.26 -16.80
CA GLU A 68 -3.80 -4.15 -18.21
C GLU A 68 -4.62 -2.90 -18.51
N VAL A 69 -5.59 -2.57 -17.64
CA VAL A 69 -6.43 -1.36 -17.80
C VAL A 69 -5.58 -0.09 -17.65
N ARG A 70 -4.66 -0.05 -16.68
CA ARG A 70 -3.69 1.04 -16.56
C ARG A 70 -2.90 1.23 -17.85
N GLU A 71 -2.34 0.17 -18.42
CA GLU A 71 -1.58 0.23 -19.66
C GLU A 71 -2.41 0.74 -20.85
N ILE A 72 -3.68 0.32 -20.95
CA ILE A 72 -4.60 0.80 -21.97
C ILE A 72 -4.85 2.30 -21.81
N LEU A 73 -5.16 2.76 -20.60
CA LEU A 73 -5.40 4.17 -20.31
C LEU A 73 -4.17 5.04 -20.64
N LYS A 74 -2.98 4.60 -20.24
CA LYS A 74 -1.72 5.30 -20.55
C LYS A 74 -1.46 5.36 -22.06
N ARG A 75 -1.68 4.28 -22.79
CA ARG A 75 -1.48 4.21 -24.25
C ARG A 75 -2.46 5.11 -25.02
N GLU A 76 -3.70 5.18 -24.57
CA GLU A 76 -4.71 6.05 -25.18
C GLU A 76 -4.57 7.53 -24.71
N GLY A 77 -3.68 7.83 -23.77
CA GLY A 77 -3.47 9.18 -23.23
C GLY A 77 -4.67 9.70 -22.44
N SER A 78 -5.49 8.79 -21.89
CA SER A 78 -6.72 9.14 -21.18
C SER A 78 -6.47 9.42 -19.71
N THR A 79 -7.05 10.48 -19.18
CA THR A 79 -7.14 10.72 -17.72
C THR A 79 -8.28 9.87 -17.16
N ALA A 80 -8.03 9.25 -15.98
CA ALA A 80 -9.06 8.45 -15.31
C ALA A 80 -9.12 8.76 -13.81
N ILE A 81 -10.32 8.72 -13.25
CA ILE A 81 -10.56 8.69 -11.81
C ILE A 81 -11.11 7.32 -11.47
N LEU A 82 -10.41 6.62 -10.57
CA LEU A 82 -10.81 5.33 -10.03
C LEU A 82 -11.36 5.52 -8.63
N VAL A 83 -12.56 5.01 -8.37
CA VAL A 83 -13.10 4.82 -7.02
C VAL A 83 -13.05 3.35 -6.69
N THR A 84 -12.37 2.99 -5.62
CA THR A 84 -12.24 1.62 -5.16
C THR A 84 -12.04 1.57 -3.64
N HIS A 85 -12.43 0.48 -3.01
CA HIS A 85 -12.11 0.15 -1.63
C HIS A 85 -10.94 -0.86 -1.52
N ASP A 86 -10.42 -1.32 -2.66
CA ASP A 86 -9.28 -2.25 -2.71
C ASP A 86 -7.97 -1.46 -2.88
N GLN A 87 -7.12 -1.55 -1.86
CA GLN A 87 -5.82 -0.84 -1.85
C GLN A 87 -4.88 -1.34 -2.95
N ASN A 88 -4.91 -2.65 -3.26
CA ASN A 88 -4.05 -3.22 -4.30
C ASN A 88 -4.44 -2.70 -5.69
N GLU A 89 -5.76 -2.52 -5.96
CA GLU A 89 -6.22 -1.87 -7.17
C GLU A 89 -5.71 -0.44 -7.28
N ALA A 90 -5.88 0.34 -6.20
CA ALA A 90 -5.43 1.73 -6.17
C ALA A 90 -3.92 1.83 -6.41
N PHE A 91 -3.12 1.02 -5.72
CA PHE A 91 -1.65 1.01 -5.87
C PHE A 91 -1.19 0.55 -7.25
N ALA A 92 -1.89 -0.42 -7.86
CA ALA A 92 -1.55 -0.91 -9.19
C ALA A 92 -1.89 0.08 -10.31
N MET A 93 -2.96 0.88 -10.14
CA MET A 93 -3.52 1.69 -11.21
C MET A 93 -3.19 3.17 -11.12
N ALA A 94 -3.19 3.75 -9.94
CA ALA A 94 -3.15 5.20 -9.78
C ALA A 94 -1.72 5.77 -9.84
N ASP A 95 -1.60 6.99 -10.34
CA ASP A 95 -0.40 7.81 -10.22
C ASP A 95 -0.42 8.57 -8.89
N GLU A 96 -1.62 9.02 -8.47
CA GLU A 96 -1.89 9.66 -7.19
C GLU A 96 -3.16 9.06 -6.58
N ILE A 97 -3.21 8.97 -5.27
CA ILE A 97 -4.31 8.39 -4.51
C ILE A 97 -4.81 9.37 -3.46
N GLY A 98 -6.11 9.59 -3.42
CA GLY A 98 -6.80 10.31 -2.36
C GLY A 98 -7.47 9.37 -1.37
N ILE A 99 -7.11 9.44 -0.10
CA ILE A 99 -7.78 8.69 0.97
C ILE A 99 -8.90 9.53 1.52
N MET A 100 -10.11 9.01 1.42
CA MET A 100 -11.32 9.69 1.89
C MET A 100 -11.88 9.03 3.15
N TYR A 101 -12.19 9.85 4.16
CA TYR A 101 -12.86 9.43 5.38
C TYR A 101 -13.85 10.49 5.85
N GLU A 102 -15.07 10.08 6.21
CA GLU A 102 -16.16 10.97 6.64
C GLU A 102 -16.38 12.19 5.72
N GLY A 103 -16.33 11.95 4.39
CA GLY A 103 -16.54 12.98 3.38
C GLY A 103 -15.40 13.99 3.21
N ARG A 104 -14.22 13.71 3.79
CA ARG A 104 -13.01 14.56 3.69
C ARG A 104 -11.84 13.77 3.16
N ILE A 105 -11.02 14.42 2.33
CA ILE A 105 -9.73 13.86 1.92
C ILE A 105 -8.76 14.01 3.09
N GLN A 106 -8.24 12.87 3.57
CA GLN A 106 -7.27 12.80 4.67
C GLN A 106 -5.84 13.02 4.18
N GLN A 107 -5.53 12.48 2.99
CA GLN A 107 -4.26 12.67 2.30
C GLN A 107 -4.47 12.44 0.82
N TRP A 108 -3.74 13.19 -0.01
CA TRP A 108 -3.65 13.01 -1.45
C TRP A 108 -2.18 13.01 -1.84
N ASP A 109 -1.68 11.88 -2.33
CA ASP A 109 -0.26 11.72 -2.63
C ASP A 109 -0.01 10.53 -3.57
N VAL A 110 1.24 10.34 -3.97
CA VAL A 110 1.68 9.14 -4.67
C VAL A 110 1.64 7.92 -3.74
N PRO A 111 1.44 6.70 -4.27
CA PRO A 111 1.35 5.46 -3.46
C PRO A 111 2.48 5.30 -2.44
N TYR A 112 3.72 5.57 -2.84
CA TYR A 112 4.90 5.47 -1.97
C TYR A 112 4.78 6.35 -0.72
N ASN A 113 4.38 7.62 -0.89
CA ASN A 113 4.25 8.55 0.23
C ASN A 113 3.10 8.17 1.18
N LEU A 114 1.99 7.64 0.65
CA LEU A 114 0.89 7.17 1.51
C LEU A 114 1.31 6.05 2.46
N TYR A 115 2.23 5.17 2.02
CA TYR A 115 2.75 4.07 2.82
C TYR A 115 3.84 4.53 3.78
N HIS A 116 4.83 5.29 3.29
CA HIS A 116 6.03 5.68 4.04
C HIS A 116 5.91 7.04 4.76
N ARG A 117 4.91 7.87 4.41
CA ARG A 117 4.71 9.22 4.98
C ARG A 117 3.23 9.51 5.20
N PRO A 118 2.50 8.66 5.95
CA PRO A 118 1.09 8.89 6.22
C PRO A 118 0.89 10.18 7.02
N ALA A 119 -0.05 11.01 6.59
CA ALA A 119 -0.31 12.33 7.20
C ALA A 119 -0.89 12.24 8.62
N ASN A 120 -1.51 11.11 8.98
CA ASN A 120 -2.08 10.89 10.30
C ASN A 120 -2.22 9.39 10.59
N ARG A 121 -2.60 9.06 11.83
CA ARG A 121 -2.78 7.67 12.28
C ARG A 121 -3.83 6.92 11.46
N PHE A 122 -4.93 7.59 11.07
CA PHE A 122 -5.98 6.95 10.27
C PHE A 122 -5.41 6.46 8.92
N VAL A 123 -4.66 7.32 8.22
CA VAL A 123 -4.00 6.94 6.97
C VAL A 123 -2.99 5.81 7.19
N ALA A 124 -2.20 5.89 8.25
CA ALA A 124 -1.23 4.86 8.62
C ALA A 124 -1.88 3.48 8.81
N ASP A 125 -2.97 3.44 9.60
CA ASP A 125 -3.71 2.20 9.90
C ASP A 125 -4.50 1.69 8.67
N PHE A 126 -4.99 2.63 7.82
CA PHE A 126 -5.78 2.28 6.64
C PHE A 126 -4.91 1.69 5.52
N ILE A 127 -3.72 2.25 5.27
CA ILE A 127 -2.88 1.88 4.09
C ILE A 127 -2.08 0.61 4.29
N GLY A 128 -1.86 0.15 5.50
CA GLY A 128 -1.08 -1.07 5.70
C GLY A 128 -0.99 -1.48 7.15
N GLN A 129 -0.55 -2.70 7.36
CA GLN A 129 -0.26 -3.19 8.68
C GLN A 129 0.98 -2.49 9.25
N GLY A 130 0.96 -2.17 10.53
CA GLY A 130 2.08 -1.60 11.24
C GLY A 130 1.83 -1.61 12.74
N VAL A 131 2.86 -1.39 13.50
CA VAL A 131 2.79 -1.28 14.97
C VAL A 131 3.40 0.02 15.42
N LEU A 132 2.90 0.57 16.52
CA LEU A 132 3.43 1.77 17.12
C LEU A 132 4.33 1.39 18.29
N LEU A 133 5.61 1.77 18.21
CA LEU A 133 6.56 1.63 19.31
C LEU A 133 6.90 2.98 19.93
N PRO A 134 7.06 3.02 21.26
CA PRO A 134 7.51 4.24 21.92
C PRO A 134 8.96 4.56 21.56
N GLY A 135 9.21 5.81 21.23
CA GLY A 135 10.54 6.35 20.97
C GLY A 135 10.77 7.67 21.70
N VAL A 136 12.01 8.12 21.74
CA VAL A 136 12.44 9.39 22.32
C VAL A 136 13.25 10.15 21.27
N VAL A 137 12.84 11.37 20.99
CA VAL A 137 13.54 12.25 20.04
C VAL A 137 14.88 12.70 20.62
N SER A 138 15.93 12.68 19.80
CA SER A 138 17.28 13.13 20.12
C SER A 138 17.82 13.95 18.96
N GLY A 139 18.28 15.17 19.19
CA GLY A 139 18.83 16.06 18.16
C GLY A 139 17.80 16.55 17.11
N GLY A 140 16.49 16.40 17.39
CA GLY A 140 15.41 16.88 16.52
C GLY A 140 15.09 16.01 15.28
N THR A 141 16.03 15.20 14.82
CA THR A 141 15.87 14.30 13.64
C THR A 141 16.02 12.83 13.98
N ASP A 142 16.65 12.51 15.08
CA ASP A 142 16.90 11.15 15.53
C ASP A 142 15.84 10.68 16.52
N VAL A 143 15.49 9.41 16.47
CA VAL A 143 14.62 8.77 17.45
C VAL A 143 15.28 7.52 18.00
N GLU A 144 15.43 7.44 19.32
CA GLU A 144 15.90 6.26 20.01
C GLU A 144 14.73 5.40 20.46
N MET A 145 14.76 4.12 20.16
CA MET A 145 13.77 3.11 20.57
C MET A 145 14.41 1.79 20.92
N GLU A 146 13.64 0.83 21.39
CA GLU A 146 14.15 -0.51 21.77
C GLU A 146 14.87 -1.24 20.62
N LEU A 147 14.43 -1.04 19.39
CA LEU A 147 15.03 -1.67 18.20
C LEU A 147 16.31 -0.97 17.71
N GLY A 148 16.65 0.17 18.29
CA GLY A 148 17.82 0.96 17.90
C GLY A 148 17.47 2.42 17.60
N LYS A 149 18.34 3.07 16.87
CA LYS A 149 18.22 4.48 16.50
C LYS A 149 17.77 4.61 15.05
N LEU A 150 16.75 5.42 14.82
CA LEU A 150 16.32 5.87 13.49
C LEU A 150 16.69 7.34 13.30
N THR A 151 17.09 7.67 12.08
CA THR A 151 17.38 9.06 11.69
C THR A 151 16.39 9.48 10.60
N SER A 152 15.74 10.62 10.77
CA SER A 152 14.82 11.22 9.80
C SER A 152 15.55 12.27 8.97
N ASP A 153 15.20 12.35 7.68
CA ASP A 153 15.67 13.43 6.78
C ASP A 153 15.01 14.79 7.10
N ILE A 154 13.92 14.77 7.85
CA ILE A 154 13.16 15.95 8.27
C ILE A 154 13.01 15.95 9.79
N PRO A 155 12.85 17.13 10.41
CA PRO A 155 12.57 17.22 11.85
C PRO A 155 11.35 16.39 12.23
N VAL A 156 11.47 15.67 13.34
CA VAL A 156 10.37 14.86 13.90
C VAL A 156 9.32 15.75 14.52
N GLU A 157 8.07 15.64 14.11
CA GLU A 157 6.96 16.40 14.67
C GLU A 157 6.26 15.61 15.77
N CYS A 158 6.16 16.12 16.97
CA CYS A 158 5.59 15.42 18.14
C CYS A 158 4.16 15.84 18.52
N SER A 159 3.66 16.97 18.03
CA SER A 159 2.29 17.44 18.31
C SER A 159 1.82 18.49 17.28
N GLU A 160 0.50 18.78 17.25
CA GLU A 160 -0.06 19.84 16.39
C GLU A 160 0.45 21.24 16.72
N THR A 161 0.93 21.41 17.95
CA THR A 161 1.41 22.69 18.48
C THR A 161 2.93 22.80 18.47
N CYS A 162 3.66 21.74 18.15
CA CYS A 162 5.10 21.68 18.16
C CYS A 162 5.61 21.42 16.74
N ALA A 163 6.13 22.43 16.09
CA ALA A 163 6.69 22.32 14.72
C ALA A 163 8.02 21.56 14.70
N ASN A 164 8.75 21.50 15.81
CA ASN A 164 9.98 20.74 15.99
C ASN A 164 9.96 20.09 17.37
N CYS A 165 10.29 18.81 17.47
CA CYS A 165 10.48 18.16 18.75
C CYS A 165 11.81 18.54 19.37
N ASP A 166 11.77 18.97 20.64
CA ASP A 166 12.97 19.12 21.44
C ASP A 166 13.50 17.75 21.88
N ASP A 167 14.77 17.71 22.30
CA ASP A 167 15.38 16.52 22.86
C ASP A 167 14.57 15.98 24.06
N GLY A 168 14.33 14.67 24.05
CA GLY A 168 13.57 14.01 25.10
C GLY A 168 12.06 13.93 24.86
N CYS A 169 11.53 14.49 23.78
CA CYS A 169 10.13 14.29 23.40
C CYS A 169 9.80 12.83 23.17
N LYS A 170 8.72 12.36 23.80
CA LYS A 170 8.19 11.00 23.62
C LYS A 170 7.25 10.96 22.42
N VAL A 171 7.52 10.07 21.50
CA VAL A 171 6.74 9.85 20.28
C VAL A 171 6.39 8.38 20.13
N ASP A 172 5.32 8.08 19.40
CA ASP A 172 5.03 6.73 18.95
C ASP A 172 5.48 6.63 17.48
N ILE A 173 6.38 5.70 17.21
CA ILE A 173 6.93 5.48 15.87
C ILE A 173 6.19 4.33 15.23
N LEU A 174 5.63 4.57 14.05
CA LEU A 174 5.06 3.52 13.21
C LEU A 174 6.20 2.72 12.58
N LEU A 175 6.16 1.41 12.79
CA LEU A 175 7.00 0.45 12.10
C LEU A 175 6.14 -0.44 11.21
N ARG A 176 6.54 -0.57 9.97
CA ARG A 176 5.96 -1.47 8.99
C ARG A 176 6.61 -2.86 9.11
N PRO A 177 5.98 -3.93 8.59
CA PRO A 177 6.56 -5.27 8.64
C PRO A 177 7.90 -5.41 7.91
N ASP A 178 8.15 -4.56 6.92
CA ASP A 178 9.39 -4.48 6.13
C ASP A 178 10.51 -3.67 6.82
N ASP A 179 10.18 -2.89 7.86
CA ASP A 179 11.17 -2.17 8.66
C ASP A 179 11.91 -3.06 9.66
N VAL A 180 11.36 -4.24 9.98
CA VAL A 180 11.95 -5.18 10.94
C VAL A 180 12.35 -6.45 10.21
N VAL A 181 13.63 -6.60 9.92
CA VAL A 181 14.15 -7.71 9.13
C VAL A 181 14.82 -8.76 10.00
N HIS A 182 14.78 -10.01 9.55
CA HIS A 182 15.50 -11.12 10.16
C HIS A 182 17.01 -10.96 9.94
N ASP A 183 17.81 -11.17 11.01
CA ASP A 183 19.26 -11.12 10.98
C ASP A 183 19.85 -12.07 12.03
N ASP A 184 20.35 -13.24 11.59
CA ASP A 184 20.96 -14.26 12.45
C ASP A 184 22.17 -13.75 13.24
N GLN A 185 22.83 -12.68 12.79
CA GLN A 185 24.01 -12.12 13.45
C GLN A 185 23.65 -11.01 14.44
N SER A 186 22.39 -10.60 14.51
CA SER A 186 21.94 -9.55 15.41
C SER A 186 21.97 -9.99 16.87
N ALA A 187 22.49 -9.12 17.74
CA ALA A 187 22.38 -9.28 19.18
C ALA A 187 20.96 -9.03 19.71
N LEU A 188 20.14 -8.31 18.95
CA LEU A 188 18.76 -8.06 19.28
C LEU A 188 17.92 -9.28 18.93
N GLN A 189 17.28 -9.88 19.94
CA GLN A 189 16.51 -11.10 19.81
C GLN A 189 15.03 -10.83 20.10
N ALA A 190 14.13 -11.46 19.32
CA ALA A 190 12.70 -11.42 19.55
C ALA A 190 12.09 -12.82 19.49
N GLU A 191 11.04 -13.06 20.27
CA GLU A 191 10.33 -14.34 20.33
C GLU A 191 9.21 -14.37 19.28
N VAL A 192 9.15 -15.44 18.49
CA VAL A 192 8.08 -15.67 17.51
C VAL A 192 6.78 -16.04 18.24
N LEU A 193 5.78 -15.14 18.21
CA LEU A 193 4.47 -15.39 18.78
C LEU A 193 3.49 -16.02 17.78
N HIS A 194 3.46 -15.45 16.59
CA HIS A 194 2.59 -15.92 15.50
C HIS A 194 3.33 -15.86 14.18
N LYS A 195 2.89 -16.70 13.24
CA LYS A 195 3.34 -16.67 11.87
C LYS A 195 2.20 -16.89 10.89
N ALA A 196 2.16 -16.10 9.83
CA ALA A 196 1.23 -16.26 8.72
C ALA A 196 2.04 -16.46 7.42
N PHE A 197 1.95 -17.65 6.85
CA PHE A 197 2.60 -17.98 5.59
C PHE A 197 1.86 -17.31 4.43
N ARG A 198 2.57 -16.51 3.63
CA ARG A 198 2.02 -15.73 2.49
C ARG A 198 2.59 -16.16 1.13
N GLY A 199 3.17 -17.36 1.06
CA GLY A 199 3.82 -17.88 -0.15
C GLY A 199 5.31 -17.54 -0.20
N ALA A 200 5.69 -16.45 -0.86
CA ALA A 200 7.09 -16.01 -0.91
C ALA A 200 7.64 -15.57 0.44
N ASP A 201 6.77 -15.07 1.31
CA ASP A 201 7.11 -14.48 2.60
C ASP A 201 6.30 -15.10 3.74
N ILE A 202 6.80 -14.92 4.95
CA ILE A 202 6.11 -15.21 6.22
C ILE A 202 6.00 -13.89 6.98
N LEU A 203 4.78 -13.52 7.36
CA LEU A 203 4.55 -12.44 8.31
C LEU A 203 4.63 -12.99 9.72
N TYR A 204 5.62 -12.55 10.48
CA TYR A 204 5.78 -12.85 11.89
C TYR A 204 5.20 -11.75 12.77
N THR A 205 4.59 -12.15 13.88
CA THR A 205 4.40 -11.29 15.06
C THR A 205 5.45 -11.69 16.08
N LEU A 206 6.32 -10.76 16.43
CA LEU A 206 7.47 -10.96 17.29
C LEU A 206 7.31 -10.19 18.58
N ARG A 207 7.70 -10.80 19.73
CA ARG A 207 7.73 -10.14 21.02
C ARG A 207 9.15 -9.70 21.35
N LEU A 208 9.30 -8.42 21.63
CA LEU A 208 10.55 -7.82 22.09
C LEU A 208 10.80 -8.09 23.58
N VAL A 209 11.99 -7.74 24.07
CA VAL A 209 12.35 -7.91 25.49
C VAL A 209 11.48 -7.11 26.43
N SER A 210 11.04 -5.92 26.02
CA SER A 210 10.08 -5.09 26.77
C SER A 210 8.69 -5.70 26.91
N GLY A 211 8.36 -6.72 26.09
CA GLY A 211 7.03 -7.27 25.91
C GLY A 211 6.22 -6.60 24.80
N ALA A 212 6.74 -5.57 24.15
CA ALA A 212 6.10 -4.98 22.97
C ALA A 212 6.10 -5.96 21.81
N GLU A 213 5.10 -5.85 20.93
CA GLU A 213 4.99 -6.69 19.74
C GLU A 213 5.33 -5.88 18.49
N VAL A 214 6.03 -6.51 17.55
CA VAL A 214 6.35 -5.96 16.23
C VAL A 214 5.99 -6.95 15.14
N LEU A 215 5.78 -6.44 13.93
CA LEU A 215 5.59 -7.24 12.74
C LEU A 215 6.91 -7.31 11.97
N SER A 216 7.18 -8.46 11.35
CA SER A 216 8.35 -8.66 10.50
C SER A 216 7.97 -9.50 9.29
N LEU A 217 8.28 -9.01 8.09
CA LEU A 217 8.07 -9.74 6.84
C LEU A 217 9.39 -10.38 6.42
N VAL A 218 9.44 -11.69 6.45
CA VAL A 218 10.67 -12.47 6.25
C VAL A 218 10.49 -13.44 5.08
N PRO A 219 11.48 -13.59 4.19
CA PRO A 219 11.41 -14.58 3.11
C PRO A 219 11.08 -15.99 3.63
N SER A 220 10.24 -16.73 2.92
CA SER A 220 9.62 -17.97 3.40
C SER A 220 10.61 -19.13 3.67
N HIS A 221 11.84 -19.04 3.19
CA HIS A 221 12.89 -20.00 3.50
C HIS A 221 13.47 -19.88 4.93
N HIS A 222 13.23 -18.75 5.64
CA HIS A 222 13.51 -18.57 7.06
C HIS A 222 12.28 -18.95 7.90
N ASN A 223 11.96 -20.24 7.94
CA ASN A 223 10.75 -20.74 8.60
C ASN A 223 11.02 -21.15 10.05
N HIS A 224 10.91 -20.19 10.96
CA HIS A 224 11.10 -20.38 12.40
C HIS A 224 9.86 -20.95 13.10
N ALA A 225 10.06 -21.63 14.23
CA ALA A 225 8.99 -22.16 15.05
C ALA A 225 8.38 -21.09 15.98
N ILE A 226 7.10 -21.26 16.34
CA ILE A 226 6.47 -20.43 17.39
C ILE A 226 7.19 -20.71 18.72
N GLY A 227 7.54 -19.67 19.48
CA GLY A 227 8.33 -19.72 20.70
C GLY A 227 9.84 -19.67 20.47
N GLU A 228 10.30 -19.74 19.23
CA GLU A 228 11.72 -19.60 18.89
C GLU A 228 12.16 -18.14 19.04
N LYS A 229 13.38 -17.92 19.51
CA LYS A 229 14.01 -16.60 19.51
C LYS A 229 14.84 -16.43 18.26
N ILE A 230 14.60 -15.38 17.53
CA ILE A 230 15.29 -15.06 16.29
C ILE A 230 15.99 -13.71 16.38
N GLY A 231 17.11 -13.55 15.70
CA GLY A 231 17.78 -12.27 15.56
C GLY A 231 17.01 -11.36 14.61
N ILE A 232 16.86 -10.10 15.01
CA ILE A 232 16.19 -9.09 14.20
C ILE A 232 17.03 -7.81 14.11
N ARG A 233 16.79 -7.03 13.07
CA ARG A 233 17.44 -5.74 12.85
C ARG A 233 16.40 -4.75 12.34
N LEU A 234 16.52 -3.50 12.78
CA LEU A 234 15.78 -2.39 12.21
C LEU A 234 16.42 -1.98 10.88
N ASP A 235 15.63 -1.90 9.82
CA ASP A 235 16.04 -1.59 8.45
C ASP A 235 15.09 -0.56 7.82
N ALA A 236 14.91 0.56 8.50
CA ALA A 236 14.11 1.68 8.03
C ALA A 236 15.00 2.88 7.73
N ASP A 237 14.75 3.53 6.60
CA ASP A 237 15.42 4.75 6.15
C ASP A 237 14.60 6.03 6.39
N HIS A 238 13.48 5.89 7.11
CA HIS A 238 12.54 6.96 7.39
C HIS A 238 11.97 6.84 8.80
N VAL A 239 11.47 7.95 9.34
CA VAL A 239 10.79 7.99 10.64
C VAL A 239 9.36 8.45 10.43
N ILE A 240 8.41 7.59 10.78
CA ILE A 240 6.98 7.95 10.82
C ILE A 240 6.60 8.14 12.29
N ALA A 241 6.73 9.36 12.79
CA ALA A 241 6.27 9.70 14.12
C ALA A 241 4.76 10.00 14.08
N VAL A 242 3.99 9.27 14.88
CA VAL A 242 2.55 9.49 15.03
C VAL A 242 2.32 10.15 16.39
N LYS A 243 1.54 11.21 16.39
CA LYS A 243 1.18 11.94 17.61
C LYS A 243 0.51 11.02 18.60
N LYS A 244 0.96 11.05 19.86
CA LYS A 244 0.27 10.37 20.94
C LYS A 244 -1.05 11.11 21.18
N LEU A 245 -2.17 10.48 20.86
CA LEU A 245 -3.46 10.97 21.33
C LEU A 245 -3.44 10.91 22.87
N HIS A 246 -3.41 12.06 23.52
CA HIS A 246 -3.63 12.11 24.96
C HIS A 246 -5.03 11.55 25.23
N ALA A 247 -5.08 10.47 26.02
CA ALA A 247 -6.31 9.88 26.52
C ALA A 247 -6.98 10.86 27.53
#